data_0852a3c69ea545a338853eb1e93458a5
#
_entry.id   0852a3c69ea545a338853eb1e93458a5
#
_cell.length_a   1.000
_cell.length_b   1.000
_cell.length_c   1.000
_cell.angle_alpha   90.00
_cell.angle_beta   90.00
_cell.angle_gamma   90.00
#
_symmetry.space_group_name_H-M   'P 1'
#
loop_
_entity.id
_entity.type
_entity.pdbx_description
1 polymer ?
#
loop_
_entity_poly.entity_id
_entity_poly.type
_entity_poly.pdbx_seq_one_letter_code
_entity_poly.pdbx_strand_id
1 'polypeptide(L)'
;MLGAPEEKLITLGASVELLHTATLVHDDLIDGALLRRGMPTLNARWSPAATVLTGDFLFARAAKLAAETDYLPLMKLFADTLATIVNGELTQMFSARGVIERDNYYQRIYAKTASLFEMASLAATMVAAEDEELRASMKTFGYEVGMAFQIVDDILDFTGEQSAVGKPIGSDLLNGLVTLPAIYFAEANPSDKDVVSLPMGGWKDTERVQRLVDDIRQSESIQQAMDEARQAVSRALEALDESPASPEKEALEDLAKFIVDRKV
;
A
#
# COMPACT_ATOMS: atom_id res chain seq x y z
N MET A 1 -2.63 1.18 -25.11
CA MET A 1 -2.74 -0.29 -25.10
C MET A 1 -4.12 -0.77 -25.58
N LEU A 2 -5.22 -0.45 -24.94
CA LEU A 2 -6.55 -1.03 -25.21
C LEU A 2 -7.53 -0.13 -25.98
N GLY A 3 -7.11 1.05 -26.47
CA GLY A 3 -7.92 1.95 -27.28
C GLY A 3 -9.11 2.61 -26.58
N ALA A 4 -9.08 2.74 -25.25
CA ALA A 4 -10.12 3.45 -24.51
C ALA A 4 -10.20 4.92 -24.90
N PRO A 5 -11.39 5.58 -24.79
CA PRO A 5 -11.50 7.01 -24.97
C PRO A 5 -10.63 7.77 -23.97
N GLU A 6 -9.74 8.62 -24.49
CA GLU A 6 -8.75 9.36 -23.67
C GLU A 6 -9.43 10.19 -22.57
N GLU A 7 -10.52 10.87 -22.88
CA GLU A 7 -11.29 11.69 -21.93
C GLU A 7 -11.77 10.87 -20.72
N LYS A 8 -12.26 9.63 -20.94
CA LYS A 8 -12.68 8.75 -19.86
C LYS A 8 -11.51 8.28 -19.02
N LEU A 9 -10.36 7.98 -19.63
CA LEU A 9 -9.15 7.59 -18.92
C LEU A 9 -8.59 8.72 -18.05
N ILE A 10 -8.59 9.96 -18.57
CA ILE A 10 -8.18 11.14 -17.78
C ILE A 10 -9.12 11.34 -16.59
N THR A 11 -10.43 11.25 -16.81
CA THR A 11 -11.44 11.38 -15.75
C THR A 11 -11.28 10.31 -14.69
N LEU A 12 -11.06 9.05 -15.10
CA LEU A 12 -10.80 7.94 -14.20
C LEU A 12 -9.50 8.13 -13.43
N GLY A 13 -8.41 8.47 -14.10
CA GLY A 13 -7.11 8.73 -13.47
C GLY A 13 -7.21 9.83 -12.42
N ALA A 14 -7.90 10.94 -12.75
CA ALA A 14 -8.15 12.02 -11.78
C ALA A 14 -9.00 11.55 -10.58
N SER A 15 -9.97 10.66 -10.81
CA SER A 15 -10.76 10.06 -9.73
C SER A 15 -9.88 9.23 -8.78
N VAL A 16 -9.01 8.37 -9.30
CA VAL A 16 -8.09 7.53 -8.53
C VAL A 16 -7.11 8.40 -7.72
N GLU A 17 -6.51 9.41 -8.35
CA GLU A 17 -5.58 10.34 -7.68
C GLU A 17 -6.25 11.14 -6.56
N LEU A 18 -7.49 11.60 -6.77
CA LEU A 18 -8.23 12.30 -5.72
C LEU A 18 -8.62 11.34 -4.58
N LEU A 19 -9.00 10.11 -4.87
CA LEU A 19 -9.26 9.09 -3.86
C LEU A 19 -8.00 8.84 -3.03
N HIS A 20 -6.86 8.61 -3.68
CA HIS A 20 -5.57 8.44 -3.00
C HIS A 20 -5.20 9.66 -2.16
N THR A 21 -5.35 10.87 -2.70
CA THR A 21 -5.06 12.11 -1.95
C THR A 21 -5.96 12.24 -0.73
N ALA A 22 -7.23 11.87 -0.83
CA ALA A 22 -8.17 11.90 0.29
C ALA A 22 -7.75 10.91 1.40
N THR A 23 -7.34 9.69 1.04
CA THR A 23 -6.81 8.74 2.04
C THR A 23 -5.56 9.29 2.73
N LEU A 24 -4.62 9.89 1.99
CA LEU A 24 -3.43 10.50 2.58
C LEU A 24 -3.76 11.63 3.56
N VAL A 25 -4.77 12.46 3.28
CA VAL A 25 -5.21 13.54 4.17
C VAL A 25 -5.77 12.98 5.48
N HIS A 26 -6.57 11.92 5.40
CA HIS A 26 -7.11 11.27 6.59
C HIS A 26 -6.04 10.50 7.37
N ASP A 27 -5.15 9.78 6.69
CA ASP A 27 -4.04 9.04 7.30
C ASP A 27 -3.11 9.98 8.08
N ASP A 28 -2.74 11.14 7.50
CA ASP A 28 -1.92 12.14 8.19
C ASP A 28 -2.55 12.62 9.49
N LEU A 29 -3.88 12.74 9.53
CA LEU A 29 -4.61 13.13 10.74
C LEU A 29 -4.66 11.97 11.75
N ILE A 30 -4.97 10.76 11.31
CA ILE A 30 -5.09 9.55 12.14
C ILE A 30 -3.73 9.24 12.79
N ASP A 31 -2.65 9.33 12.01
CA ASP A 31 -1.28 9.06 12.46
C ASP A 31 -0.66 10.25 13.24
N GLY A 32 -1.34 11.42 13.27
CA GLY A 32 -0.80 12.63 13.88
C GLY A 32 0.43 13.17 13.15
N ALA A 33 0.61 12.85 11.88
CA ALA A 33 1.76 13.25 11.09
C ALA A 33 1.78 14.75 10.83
N LEU A 34 2.89 15.43 11.17
CA LEU A 34 3.07 16.85 10.92
C LEU A 34 3.81 17.16 9.62
N LEU A 35 4.55 16.20 9.10
CA LEU A 35 5.29 16.30 7.85
C LEU A 35 5.01 15.07 6.97
N ARG A 36 4.89 15.30 5.65
CA ARG A 36 4.86 14.27 4.62
C ARG A 36 5.79 14.68 3.48
N ARG A 37 6.79 13.84 3.17
CA ARG A 37 7.81 14.14 2.14
C ARG A 37 8.48 15.50 2.35
N GLY A 38 8.80 15.85 3.61
CA GLY A 38 9.41 17.13 3.99
C GLY A 38 8.47 18.34 3.95
N MET A 39 7.20 18.19 3.57
CA MET A 39 6.20 19.25 3.52
C MET A 39 5.25 19.17 4.73
N PRO A 40 4.83 20.30 5.32
CA PRO A 40 3.81 20.29 6.36
C PRO A 40 2.48 19.71 5.85
N THR A 41 1.90 18.80 6.64
CA THR A 41 0.58 18.22 6.37
C THR A 41 -0.54 19.23 6.61
N LEU A 42 -1.76 18.94 6.14
CA LEU A 42 -2.93 19.76 6.47
C LEU A 42 -3.20 19.76 7.98
N ASN A 43 -3.02 18.62 8.63
CA ASN A 43 -3.14 18.46 10.08
C ASN A 43 -2.16 19.35 10.87
N ALA A 44 -0.99 19.68 10.30
CA ALA A 44 -0.04 20.60 10.92
C ALA A 44 -0.46 22.08 10.83
N ARG A 45 -1.37 22.42 9.90
CA ARG A 45 -1.75 23.81 9.58
C ARG A 45 -3.18 24.15 9.97
N TRP A 46 -4.08 23.18 9.95
CA TRP A 46 -5.51 23.35 10.14
C TRP A 46 -6.02 22.55 11.33
N SER A 47 -7.24 22.85 11.77
CA SER A 47 -7.88 22.05 12.81
C SER A 47 -8.21 20.65 12.32
N PRO A 48 -8.28 19.65 13.23
CA PRO A 48 -8.70 18.29 12.86
C PRO A 48 -10.03 18.26 12.09
N ALA A 49 -11.02 19.07 12.48
CA ALA A 49 -12.30 19.15 11.80
C ALA A 49 -12.15 19.65 10.34
N ALA A 50 -11.30 20.67 10.10
CA ALA A 50 -11.07 21.16 8.74
C ALA A 50 -10.35 20.11 7.89
N THR A 51 -9.42 19.37 8.46
CA THR A 51 -8.69 18.28 7.78
C THR A 51 -9.64 17.15 7.39
N VAL A 52 -10.51 16.67 8.30
CA VAL A 52 -11.54 15.67 7.99
C VAL A 52 -12.43 16.12 6.85
N LEU A 53 -13.02 17.34 6.95
CA LEU A 53 -13.92 17.86 5.93
C LEU A 53 -13.22 18.05 4.56
N THR A 54 -11.91 18.32 4.55
CA THR A 54 -11.14 18.39 3.30
C THR A 54 -11.00 17.02 2.67
N GLY A 55 -10.68 15.97 3.44
CA GLY A 55 -10.64 14.60 2.96
C GLY A 55 -12.01 14.15 2.42
N ASP A 56 -13.10 14.43 3.16
CA ASP A 56 -14.48 14.12 2.73
C ASP A 56 -14.85 14.83 1.42
N PHE A 57 -14.44 16.09 1.27
CA PHE A 57 -14.64 16.84 0.02
C PHE A 57 -13.91 16.19 -1.15
N LEU A 58 -12.66 15.76 -0.96
CA LEU A 58 -11.88 15.06 -1.98
C LEU A 58 -12.51 13.71 -2.34
N PHE A 59 -12.99 12.93 -1.36
CA PHE A 59 -13.75 11.70 -1.61
C PHE A 59 -15.01 11.95 -2.45
N ALA A 60 -15.79 12.97 -2.11
CA ALA A 60 -16.98 13.33 -2.88
C ALA A 60 -16.64 13.73 -4.32
N ARG A 61 -15.52 14.44 -4.53
CA ARG A 61 -15.02 14.81 -5.86
C ARG A 61 -14.53 13.60 -6.64
N ALA A 62 -13.80 12.68 -6.01
CA ALA A 62 -13.37 11.43 -6.62
C ALA A 62 -14.57 10.58 -7.07
N ALA A 63 -15.56 10.39 -6.20
CA ALA A 63 -16.77 9.66 -6.51
C ALA A 63 -17.57 10.30 -7.67
N LYS A 64 -17.63 11.65 -7.71
CA LYS A 64 -18.26 12.37 -8.82
C LYS A 64 -17.56 12.08 -10.14
N LEU A 65 -16.22 12.15 -10.19
CA LEU A 65 -15.47 11.84 -11.41
C LEU A 65 -15.64 10.38 -11.84
N ALA A 66 -15.64 9.43 -10.90
CA ALA A 66 -15.95 8.03 -11.21
C ALA A 66 -17.33 7.88 -11.86
N ALA A 67 -18.34 8.61 -11.35
CA ALA A 67 -19.69 8.61 -11.92
C ALA A 67 -19.76 9.25 -13.31
N GLU A 68 -18.93 10.25 -13.62
CA GLU A 68 -18.85 10.91 -14.93
C GLU A 68 -18.33 9.98 -16.05
N THR A 69 -17.81 8.78 -15.71
CA THR A 69 -17.51 7.75 -16.71
C THR A 69 -18.76 7.10 -17.30
N ASP A 70 -19.95 7.34 -16.72
CA ASP A 70 -21.24 6.74 -17.10
C ASP A 70 -21.24 5.20 -17.13
N TYR A 71 -20.41 4.57 -16.26
CA TYR A 71 -20.30 3.12 -16.18
C TYR A 71 -20.57 2.60 -14.75
N LEU A 72 -21.79 2.11 -14.50
CA LEU A 72 -22.24 1.69 -13.18
C LEU A 72 -21.35 0.61 -12.53
N PRO A 73 -20.82 -0.41 -13.25
CA PRO A 73 -19.91 -1.37 -12.64
C PRO A 73 -18.63 -0.74 -12.07
N LEU A 74 -18.13 0.32 -12.67
CA LEU A 74 -16.97 1.07 -12.17
C LEU A 74 -17.31 1.80 -10.86
N MET A 75 -18.50 2.39 -10.75
CA MET A 75 -18.96 3.01 -9.50
C MET A 75 -19.06 1.99 -8.36
N LYS A 76 -19.50 0.77 -8.67
CA LYS A 76 -19.52 -0.32 -7.67
C LYS A 76 -18.10 -0.68 -7.24
N LEU A 77 -17.18 -0.88 -8.19
CA LEU A 77 -15.78 -1.16 -7.91
C LEU A 77 -15.15 -0.06 -7.04
N PHE A 78 -15.40 1.22 -7.36
CA PHE A 78 -14.93 2.37 -6.57
C PHE A 78 -15.45 2.31 -5.12
N ALA A 79 -16.75 2.07 -4.94
CA ALA A 79 -17.36 2.00 -3.62
C ALA A 79 -16.85 0.80 -2.80
N ASP A 80 -16.70 -0.38 -3.42
CA ASP A 80 -16.17 -1.58 -2.79
C ASP A 80 -14.70 -1.38 -2.37
N THR A 81 -13.89 -0.72 -3.20
CA THR A 81 -12.49 -0.41 -2.87
C THR A 81 -12.39 0.59 -1.72
N LEU A 82 -13.19 1.65 -1.74
CA LEU A 82 -13.23 2.61 -0.63
C LEU A 82 -13.63 1.92 0.67
N ALA A 83 -14.64 1.06 0.64
CA ALA A 83 -15.05 0.27 1.81
C ALA A 83 -13.92 -0.64 2.30
N THR A 84 -13.17 -1.26 1.40
CA THR A 84 -12.02 -2.10 1.74
C THR A 84 -10.93 -1.30 2.46
N ILE A 85 -10.56 -0.13 1.92
CA ILE A 85 -9.55 0.76 2.52
C ILE A 85 -10.00 1.19 3.94
N VAL A 86 -11.22 1.70 4.07
CA VAL A 86 -11.75 2.17 5.36
C VAL A 86 -11.85 1.04 6.38
N ASN A 87 -12.33 -0.14 5.98
CA ASN A 87 -12.38 -1.31 6.86
C ASN A 87 -10.98 -1.77 7.28
N GLY A 88 -9.99 -1.67 6.39
CA GLY A 88 -8.59 -1.96 6.71
C GLY A 88 -8.06 -1.04 7.81
N GLU A 89 -8.28 0.27 7.68
CA GLU A 89 -7.88 1.26 8.69
C GLU A 89 -8.60 1.05 10.03
N LEU A 90 -9.92 0.82 10.02
CA LEU A 90 -10.68 0.51 11.23
C LEU A 90 -10.15 -0.76 11.91
N THR A 91 -9.91 -1.82 11.14
CA THR A 91 -9.35 -3.07 11.66
C THR A 91 -7.98 -2.83 12.28
N GLN A 92 -7.10 -2.08 11.60
CA GLN A 92 -5.76 -1.74 12.13
C GLN A 92 -5.85 -0.92 13.43
N MET A 93 -6.79 0.02 13.53
CA MET A 93 -6.97 0.85 14.74
C MET A 93 -7.40 0.01 15.96
N PHE A 94 -8.25 -1.00 15.76
CA PHE A 94 -8.81 -1.82 16.83
C PHE A 94 -8.10 -3.17 17.03
N SER A 95 -7.17 -3.54 16.15
CA SER A 95 -6.40 -4.78 16.29
C SER A 95 -5.37 -4.70 17.41
N ALA A 96 -5.08 -5.86 17.99
CA ALA A 96 -4.00 -5.98 18.96
C ALA A 96 -2.65 -5.64 18.32
N ARG A 97 -1.84 -4.84 18.99
CA ARG A 97 -0.49 -4.50 18.57
C ARG A 97 0.48 -5.63 18.90
N GLY A 98 1.54 -5.75 18.09
CA GLY A 98 2.59 -6.76 18.29
C GLY A 98 2.18 -8.17 17.84
N VAL A 99 1.08 -8.31 17.09
CA VAL A 99 0.62 -9.60 16.55
C VAL A 99 1.52 -10.04 15.41
N ILE A 100 2.01 -11.28 15.49
CA ILE A 100 2.93 -11.92 14.53
C ILE A 100 2.14 -12.97 13.75
N GLU A 101 1.37 -12.53 12.73
CA GLU A 101 0.56 -13.40 11.89
C GLU A 101 0.62 -12.96 10.44
N ARG A 102 1.03 -13.86 9.53
CA ARG A 102 1.15 -13.59 8.09
C ARG A 102 -0.19 -13.20 7.47
N ASP A 103 -1.25 -13.93 7.75
CA ASP A 103 -2.56 -13.66 7.15
C ASP A 103 -3.07 -12.27 7.52
N ASN A 104 -2.88 -11.85 8.77
CA ASN A 104 -3.21 -10.50 9.22
C ASN A 104 -2.38 -9.45 8.50
N TYR A 105 -1.09 -9.71 8.30
CA TYR A 105 -0.20 -8.83 7.55
C TYR A 105 -0.68 -8.65 6.10
N TYR A 106 -0.93 -9.74 5.37
CA TYR A 106 -1.36 -9.65 3.96
C TYR A 106 -2.72 -8.98 3.80
N GLN A 107 -3.68 -9.28 4.68
CA GLN A 107 -4.98 -8.60 4.67
C GLN A 107 -4.82 -7.09 4.88
N ARG A 108 -3.95 -6.67 5.79
CA ARG A 108 -3.68 -5.27 6.09
C ARG A 108 -3.06 -4.53 4.91
N ILE A 109 -1.99 -5.07 4.31
CA ILE A 109 -1.33 -4.41 3.17
C ILE A 109 -2.20 -4.43 1.91
N TYR A 110 -3.02 -5.46 1.72
CA TYR A 110 -4.02 -5.47 0.67
C TYR A 110 -5.03 -4.33 0.87
N ALA A 111 -5.67 -4.27 2.02
CA ALA A 111 -6.70 -3.29 2.28
C ALA A 111 -6.17 -1.85 2.18
N LYS A 112 -5.00 -1.58 2.79
CA LYS A 112 -4.43 -0.22 2.85
C LYS A 112 -3.84 0.25 1.52
N THR A 113 -3.21 -0.65 0.75
CA THR A 113 -2.39 -0.27 -0.40
C THR A 113 -2.78 -1.01 -1.68
N ALA A 114 -2.74 -2.35 -1.70
CA ALA A 114 -2.86 -3.09 -2.95
C ALA A 114 -4.26 -2.99 -3.57
N SER A 115 -5.32 -2.81 -2.78
CA SER A 115 -6.69 -2.66 -3.27
C SER A 115 -6.87 -1.46 -4.21
N LEU A 116 -6.14 -0.37 -3.98
CA LEU A 116 -6.19 0.80 -4.86
C LEU A 116 -5.44 0.57 -6.19
N PHE A 117 -4.30 -0.14 -6.17
CA PHE A 117 -3.60 -0.55 -7.39
C PHE A 117 -4.45 -1.54 -8.21
N GLU A 118 -5.06 -2.52 -7.55
CA GLU A 118 -5.99 -3.47 -8.17
C GLU A 118 -7.16 -2.73 -8.83
N MET A 119 -7.78 -1.81 -8.11
CA MET A 119 -8.90 -1.01 -8.63
C MET A 119 -8.47 -0.16 -9.82
N ALA A 120 -7.33 0.52 -9.76
CA ALA A 120 -6.86 1.39 -10.84
C ALA A 120 -6.64 0.60 -12.15
N SER A 121 -5.98 -0.56 -12.07
CA SER A 121 -5.70 -1.42 -13.22
C SER A 121 -6.99 -2.04 -13.80
N LEU A 122 -7.86 -2.59 -12.94
CA LEU A 122 -9.13 -3.16 -13.34
C LEU A 122 -10.07 -2.10 -13.95
N ALA A 123 -10.20 -0.94 -13.31
CA ALA A 123 -11.07 0.14 -13.77
C ALA A 123 -10.67 0.67 -15.16
N ALA A 124 -9.37 0.81 -15.43
CA ALA A 124 -8.86 1.21 -16.74
C ALA A 124 -9.28 0.20 -17.84
N THR A 125 -9.21 -1.09 -17.52
CA THR A 125 -9.63 -2.15 -18.43
C THR A 125 -11.14 -2.16 -18.65
N MET A 126 -11.92 -1.95 -17.59
CA MET A 126 -13.39 -1.90 -17.66
C MET A 126 -13.91 -0.75 -18.56
N VAL A 127 -13.18 0.36 -18.62
CA VAL A 127 -13.51 1.48 -19.52
C VAL A 127 -13.08 1.21 -20.96
N ALA A 128 -12.06 0.35 -21.15
CA ALA A 128 -11.44 0.09 -22.44
C ALA A 128 -12.09 -1.05 -23.24
N ALA A 129 -12.44 -2.17 -22.57
CA ALA A 129 -12.85 -3.41 -23.23
C ALA A 129 -13.84 -4.22 -22.39
N GLU A 130 -14.68 -4.99 -23.09
CA GLU A 130 -15.57 -6.00 -22.51
C GLU A 130 -14.91 -7.41 -22.55
N ASP A 131 -13.65 -7.50 -22.21
CA ASP A 131 -12.86 -8.73 -22.21
C ASP A 131 -12.59 -9.15 -20.76
N GLU A 132 -13.23 -10.24 -20.33
CA GLU A 132 -13.14 -10.73 -18.95
C GLU A 132 -11.78 -11.35 -18.63
N GLU A 133 -11.08 -11.97 -19.59
CA GLU A 133 -9.74 -12.53 -19.38
C GLU A 133 -8.74 -11.39 -19.14
N LEU A 134 -8.82 -10.34 -19.95
CA LEU A 134 -7.99 -9.16 -19.80
C LEU A 134 -8.28 -8.42 -18.49
N ARG A 135 -9.56 -8.33 -18.08
CA ARG A 135 -9.94 -7.76 -16.76
C ARG A 135 -9.33 -8.55 -15.61
N ALA A 136 -9.38 -9.90 -15.69
CA ALA A 136 -8.79 -10.76 -14.68
C ALA A 136 -7.26 -10.60 -14.63
N SER A 137 -6.60 -10.53 -15.77
CA SER A 137 -5.14 -10.30 -15.87
C SER A 137 -4.74 -8.96 -15.29
N MET A 138 -5.43 -7.87 -15.67
CA MET A 138 -5.11 -6.54 -15.16
C MET A 138 -5.47 -6.37 -13.67
N LYS A 139 -6.49 -7.07 -13.19
CA LYS A 139 -6.78 -7.15 -11.76
C LYS A 139 -5.61 -7.81 -11.01
N THR A 140 -5.13 -8.95 -11.50
CA THR A 140 -3.97 -9.66 -10.94
C THR A 140 -2.72 -8.78 -10.98
N PHE A 141 -2.46 -8.11 -12.11
CA PHE A 141 -1.35 -7.17 -12.22
C PHE A 141 -1.39 -6.10 -11.13
N GLY A 142 -2.52 -5.40 -10.98
CA GLY A 142 -2.66 -4.34 -9.98
C GLY A 142 -2.51 -4.86 -8.55
N TYR A 143 -3.10 -6.02 -8.23
CA TYR A 143 -2.96 -6.67 -6.94
C TYR A 143 -1.48 -6.97 -6.61
N GLU A 144 -0.77 -7.66 -7.49
CA GLU A 144 0.61 -8.08 -7.27
C GLU A 144 1.59 -6.91 -7.20
N VAL A 145 1.40 -5.90 -8.05
CA VAL A 145 2.16 -4.64 -8.00
C VAL A 145 1.94 -3.92 -6.67
N GLY A 146 0.70 -3.83 -6.21
CA GLY A 146 0.37 -3.18 -4.94
C GLY A 146 0.92 -3.92 -3.72
N MET A 147 0.89 -5.26 -3.74
CA MET A 147 1.49 -6.11 -2.70
C MET A 147 3.02 -5.93 -2.68
N ALA A 148 3.69 -6.03 -3.83
CA ALA A 148 5.12 -5.82 -3.94
C ALA A 148 5.53 -4.42 -3.45
N PHE A 149 4.76 -3.40 -3.83
CA PHE A 149 5.00 -2.02 -3.42
C PHE A 149 5.02 -1.86 -1.90
N GLN A 150 4.03 -2.43 -1.21
CA GLN A 150 3.95 -2.32 0.25
C GLN A 150 5.03 -3.16 0.94
N ILE A 151 5.31 -4.37 0.45
CA ILE A 151 6.39 -5.20 1.01
C ILE A 151 7.74 -4.45 0.94
N VAL A 152 8.03 -3.80 -0.19
CA VAL A 152 9.26 -3.01 -0.33
C VAL A 152 9.25 -1.78 0.59
N ASP A 153 8.10 -1.09 0.75
CA ASP A 153 7.98 0.01 1.73
C ASP A 153 8.31 -0.46 3.16
N ASP A 154 7.78 -1.62 3.55
CA ASP A 154 8.04 -2.21 4.86
C ASP A 154 9.51 -2.62 5.06
N ILE A 155 10.18 -3.07 3.98
CA ILE A 155 11.63 -3.33 3.99
C ILE A 155 12.41 -2.03 4.19
N LEU A 156 12.00 -0.95 3.51
CA LEU A 156 12.66 0.35 3.60
C LEU A 156 12.54 0.98 4.99
N ASP A 157 11.49 0.67 5.77
CA ASP A 157 11.40 1.06 7.18
C ASP A 157 12.57 0.50 8.02
N PHE A 158 13.13 -0.67 7.65
CA PHE A 158 14.31 -1.25 8.30
C PHE A 158 15.64 -0.82 7.66
N THR A 159 15.69 -0.57 6.34
CA THR A 159 16.94 -0.41 5.59
C THR A 159 17.24 1.01 5.16
N GLY A 160 16.22 1.90 5.15
CA GLY A 160 16.34 3.29 4.75
C GLY A 160 17.26 4.10 5.65
N GLU A 161 17.85 5.17 5.11
CA GLU A 161 18.60 6.13 5.93
C GLU A 161 17.64 7.08 6.65
N GLN A 162 17.83 7.26 7.94
CA GLN A 162 16.98 8.13 8.78
C GLN A 162 16.88 9.57 8.24
N SER A 163 17.92 10.06 7.58
CA SER A 163 17.96 11.39 6.96
C SER A 163 17.06 11.51 5.73
N ALA A 164 16.83 10.41 5.01
CA ALA A 164 16.03 10.38 3.79
C ALA A 164 14.53 10.16 4.08
N VAL A 165 14.22 9.34 5.08
CA VAL A 165 12.83 8.94 5.41
C VAL A 165 12.15 9.91 6.38
N GLY A 166 12.92 10.66 7.18
CA GLY A 166 12.38 11.61 8.18
C GLY A 166 11.70 10.96 9.39
N LYS A 167 11.75 9.61 9.49
CA LYS A 167 11.23 8.81 10.60
C LYS A 167 12.35 7.96 11.20
N PRO A 168 12.24 7.52 12.47
CA PRO A 168 13.17 6.54 13.04
C PRO A 168 13.12 5.23 12.24
N ILE A 169 14.26 4.55 12.13
CA ILE A 169 14.32 3.19 11.55
C ILE A 169 13.50 2.24 12.42
N GLY A 170 12.70 1.37 11.80
CA GLY A 170 11.80 0.46 12.49
C GLY A 170 10.58 1.18 13.10
N SER A 171 10.16 2.29 12.48
CA SER A 171 9.04 3.10 12.97
C SER A 171 7.74 2.32 13.10
N ASP A 172 7.49 1.36 12.21
CA ASP A 172 6.30 0.50 12.25
C ASP A 172 6.32 -0.39 13.50
N LEU A 173 7.45 -1.01 13.78
CA LEU A 173 7.60 -1.86 14.96
C LEU A 173 7.51 -1.06 16.27
N LEU A 174 8.02 0.19 16.29
CA LEU A 174 7.86 1.14 17.41
C LEU A 174 6.38 1.51 17.65
N ASN A 175 5.54 1.44 16.61
CA ASN A 175 4.10 1.62 16.72
C ASN A 175 3.34 0.29 16.96
N GLY A 176 4.05 -0.81 17.15
CA GLY A 176 3.49 -2.14 17.37
C GLY A 176 2.91 -2.77 16.09
N LEU A 177 3.30 -2.30 14.91
CA LEU A 177 2.97 -2.90 13.63
C LEU A 177 4.08 -3.88 13.24
N VAL A 178 3.76 -5.17 13.25
CA VAL A 178 4.70 -6.20 12.82
C VAL A 178 4.56 -6.36 11.30
N THR A 179 5.66 -6.10 10.58
CA THR A 179 5.71 -6.18 9.12
C THR A 179 6.53 -7.38 8.67
N LEU A 180 6.54 -7.68 7.37
CA LEU A 180 7.04 -8.94 6.83
C LEU A 180 8.48 -9.29 7.25
N PRO A 181 9.46 -8.35 7.27
CA PRO A 181 10.79 -8.65 7.77
C PRO A 181 10.79 -9.13 9.23
N ALA A 182 9.98 -8.49 10.08
CA ALA A 182 9.86 -8.89 11.48
C ALA A 182 9.14 -10.24 11.65
N ILE A 183 8.19 -10.56 10.77
CA ILE A 183 7.50 -11.87 10.76
C ILE A 183 8.50 -12.98 10.40
N TYR A 184 9.28 -12.81 9.33
CA TYR A 184 10.32 -13.79 8.96
C TYR A 184 11.34 -14.01 10.08
N PHE A 185 11.79 -12.92 10.72
CA PHE A 185 12.69 -13.03 11.86
C PHE A 185 12.07 -13.80 13.02
N ALA A 186 10.83 -13.50 13.36
CA ALA A 186 10.12 -14.16 14.46
C ALA A 186 9.88 -15.66 14.20
N GLU A 187 9.56 -16.04 12.97
CA GLU A 187 9.41 -17.44 12.58
C GLU A 187 10.72 -18.22 12.65
N ALA A 188 11.85 -17.59 12.29
CA ALA A 188 13.17 -18.17 12.42
C ALA A 188 13.67 -18.22 13.87
N ASN A 189 13.19 -17.31 14.75
CA ASN A 189 13.63 -17.14 16.12
C ASN A 189 12.47 -17.14 17.14
N PRO A 190 11.61 -18.18 17.19
CA PRO A 190 10.37 -18.17 17.98
C PRO A 190 10.59 -18.13 19.51
N SER A 191 11.81 -18.40 19.97
CA SER A 191 12.18 -18.36 21.40
C SER A 191 12.94 -17.08 21.78
N ASP A 192 13.16 -16.16 20.83
CA ASP A 192 13.82 -14.91 21.14
C ASP A 192 12.97 -14.09 22.13
N LYS A 193 13.62 -13.55 23.16
CA LYS A 193 12.93 -12.86 24.27
C LYS A 193 12.23 -11.57 23.83
N ASP A 194 12.79 -10.86 22.83
CA ASP A 194 12.27 -9.61 22.34
C ASP A 194 11.08 -9.90 21.38
N VAL A 195 11.15 -10.95 20.56
CA VAL A 195 10.04 -11.49 19.75
C VAL A 195 8.87 -11.92 20.63
N VAL A 196 9.11 -12.78 21.62
CA VAL A 196 8.06 -13.30 22.54
C VAL A 196 7.35 -12.17 23.29
N SER A 197 8.03 -11.06 23.53
CA SER A 197 7.47 -9.91 24.25
C SER A 197 6.53 -9.04 23.40
N LEU A 198 6.60 -9.08 22.07
CA LEU A 198 5.83 -8.19 21.20
C LEU A 198 4.32 -8.22 21.48
N PRO A 199 3.64 -9.39 21.50
CA PRO A 199 2.21 -9.46 21.80
C PRO A 199 1.85 -9.01 23.22
N MET A 200 2.81 -9.00 24.13
CA MET A 200 2.64 -8.59 25.54
C MET A 200 2.94 -7.11 25.76
N GLY A 201 3.11 -6.32 24.70
CA GLY A 201 3.40 -4.90 24.77
C GLY A 201 4.89 -4.56 24.77
N GLY A 202 5.76 -5.50 24.44
CA GLY A 202 7.22 -5.30 24.33
C GLY A 202 7.61 -4.21 23.31
N TRP A 203 6.76 -3.97 22.32
CA TRP A 203 6.92 -2.88 21.36
C TRP A 203 6.91 -1.46 21.98
N LYS A 204 6.45 -1.30 23.23
CA LYS A 204 6.50 -0.03 23.96
C LYS A 204 7.88 0.26 24.58
N ASP A 205 8.74 -0.71 24.62
CA ASP A 205 10.12 -0.60 25.12
C ASP A 205 11.05 -0.28 23.93
N THR A 206 11.40 1.00 23.79
CA THR A 206 12.21 1.51 22.66
C THR A 206 13.57 0.82 22.56
N GLU A 207 14.24 0.52 23.69
CA GLU A 207 15.54 -0.15 23.66
C GLU A 207 15.41 -1.60 23.15
N ARG A 208 14.33 -2.28 23.53
CA ARG A 208 14.00 -3.62 23.06
C ARG A 208 13.72 -3.63 21.56
N VAL A 209 12.88 -2.70 21.10
CA VAL A 209 12.57 -2.57 19.67
C VAL A 209 13.83 -2.26 18.87
N GLN A 210 14.70 -1.38 19.38
CA GLN A 210 15.95 -1.06 18.69
C GLN A 210 16.85 -2.29 18.53
N ARG A 211 17.02 -3.11 19.57
CA ARG A 211 17.75 -4.38 19.45
C ARG A 211 17.14 -5.31 18.42
N LEU A 212 15.80 -5.46 18.46
CA LEU A 212 15.10 -6.31 17.50
C LEU A 212 15.26 -5.81 16.07
N VAL A 213 15.19 -4.49 15.84
CA VAL A 213 15.46 -3.89 14.52
C VAL A 213 16.89 -4.19 14.05
N ASP A 214 17.89 -4.06 14.94
CA ASP A 214 19.29 -4.35 14.61
C ASP A 214 19.50 -5.84 14.27
N ASP A 215 18.86 -6.75 15.02
CA ASP A 215 18.90 -8.18 14.77
C ASP A 215 18.22 -8.56 13.45
N ILE A 216 17.05 -7.97 13.14
CA ILE A 216 16.35 -8.17 11.86
C ILE A 216 17.22 -7.70 10.69
N ARG A 217 17.86 -6.54 10.80
CA ARG A 217 18.74 -5.99 9.75
C ARG A 217 19.96 -6.86 9.46
N GLN A 218 20.47 -7.57 10.47
CA GLN A 218 21.62 -8.46 10.34
C GLN A 218 21.25 -9.89 9.92
N SER A 219 19.95 -10.21 9.90
CA SER A 219 19.43 -11.53 9.55
C SER A 219 19.13 -11.66 8.05
N GLU A 220 18.76 -12.86 7.61
CA GLU A 220 18.29 -13.12 6.26
C GLU A 220 16.84 -12.64 6.01
N SER A 221 16.15 -12.15 7.03
CA SER A 221 14.71 -11.82 6.96
C SER A 221 14.40 -10.69 5.98
N ILE A 222 15.30 -9.71 5.85
CA ILE A 222 15.20 -8.65 4.84
C ILE A 222 15.25 -9.24 3.43
N GLN A 223 16.20 -10.16 3.20
CA GLN A 223 16.34 -10.79 1.89
C GLN A 223 15.15 -11.68 1.56
N GLN A 224 14.62 -12.42 2.52
CA GLN A 224 13.42 -13.24 2.36
C GLN A 224 12.20 -12.40 2.00
N ALA A 225 11.99 -11.28 2.67
CA ALA A 225 10.92 -10.33 2.33
C ALA A 225 11.11 -9.73 0.92
N MET A 226 12.34 -9.40 0.54
CA MET A 226 12.65 -8.89 -0.80
C MET A 226 12.41 -9.95 -1.89
N ASP A 227 12.74 -11.19 -1.63
CA ASP A 227 12.48 -12.29 -2.58
C ASP A 227 10.99 -12.53 -2.77
N GLU A 228 10.18 -12.33 -1.74
CA GLU A 228 8.72 -12.38 -1.85
C GLU A 228 8.17 -11.20 -2.68
N ALA A 229 8.68 -9.99 -2.49
CA ALA A 229 8.33 -8.86 -3.34
C ALA A 229 8.68 -9.10 -4.82
N ARG A 230 9.85 -9.70 -5.10
CA ARG A 230 10.26 -10.09 -6.44
C ARG A 230 9.35 -11.16 -7.05
N GLN A 231 8.88 -12.12 -6.26
CA GLN A 231 7.91 -13.12 -6.71
C GLN A 231 6.57 -12.48 -7.07
N ALA A 232 6.09 -11.50 -6.29
CA ALA A 232 4.90 -10.74 -6.63
C ALA A 232 5.09 -9.96 -7.95
N VAL A 233 6.23 -9.30 -8.16
CA VAL A 233 6.55 -8.66 -9.45
C VAL A 233 6.57 -9.67 -10.60
N SER A 234 7.13 -10.87 -10.40
CA SER A 234 7.10 -11.92 -11.43
C SER A 234 5.67 -12.29 -11.82
N ARG A 235 4.78 -12.51 -10.86
CA ARG A 235 3.36 -12.80 -11.13
C ARG A 235 2.64 -11.63 -11.80
N ALA A 236 2.99 -10.38 -11.44
CA ALA A 236 2.48 -9.20 -12.12
C ALA A 236 2.89 -9.17 -13.60
N LEU A 237 4.14 -9.46 -13.91
CA LEU A 237 4.65 -9.51 -15.29
C LEU A 237 3.99 -10.63 -16.09
N GLU A 238 3.85 -11.84 -15.50
CA GLU A 238 3.14 -12.96 -16.10
C GLU A 238 1.67 -12.60 -16.45
N ALA A 239 1.01 -11.81 -15.58
CA ALA A 239 -0.35 -11.33 -15.86
C ALA A 239 -0.42 -10.37 -17.06
N LEU A 240 0.68 -9.73 -17.46
CA LEU A 240 0.74 -8.89 -18.65
C LEU A 240 1.07 -9.63 -19.94
N ASP A 241 1.50 -10.89 -19.88
CA ASP A 241 2.03 -11.61 -21.06
C ASP A 241 1.02 -11.68 -22.22
N GLU A 242 -0.26 -11.86 -21.93
CA GLU A 242 -1.33 -11.92 -22.93
C GLU A 242 -1.79 -10.55 -23.44
N SER A 243 -1.32 -9.46 -22.81
CA SER A 243 -1.65 -8.11 -23.26
C SER A 243 -0.92 -7.76 -24.56
N PRO A 244 -1.55 -6.99 -25.47
CA PRO A 244 -0.93 -6.60 -26.74
C PRO A 244 0.38 -5.85 -26.51
N ALA A 245 1.41 -6.18 -27.30
CA ALA A 245 2.67 -5.42 -27.27
C ALA A 245 2.45 -3.95 -27.62
N SER A 246 2.89 -3.06 -26.76
CA SER A 246 2.75 -1.62 -26.94
C SER A 246 3.70 -0.87 -25.98
N PRO A 247 4.00 0.41 -26.25
CA PRO A 247 4.79 1.23 -25.34
C PRO A 247 4.19 1.32 -23.92
N GLU A 248 2.86 1.24 -23.81
CA GLU A 248 2.18 1.27 -22.50
C GLU A 248 2.39 -0.03 -21.73
N LYS A 249 2.40 -1.19 -22.41
CA LYS A 249 2.76 -2.48 -21.79
C LYS A 249 4.21 -2.42 -21.27
N GLU A 250 5.15 -1.96 -22.08
CA GLU A 250 6.54 -1.79 -21.66
C GLU A 250 6.66 -0.86 -20.44
N ALA A 251 5.90 0.25 -20.40
CA ALA A 251 5.88 1.15 -19.27
C ALA A 251 5.34 0.50 -17.99
N LEU A 252 4.31 -0.37 -18.09
CA LEU A 252 3.79 -1.12 -16.94
C LEU A 252 4.79 -2.17 -16.45
N GLU A 253 5.48 -2.86 -17.36
CA GLU A 253 6.55 -3.79 -17.00
C GLU A 253 7.72 -3.08 -16.30
N ASP A 254 8.15 -1.92 -16.82
CA ASP A 254 9.21 -1.12 -16.21
C ASP A 254 8.79 -0.58 -14.83
N LEU A 255 7.54 -0.16 -14.68
CA LEU A 255 6.99 0.25 -13.39
C LEU A 255 7.04 -0.89 -12.37
N ALA A 256 6.61 -2.10 -12.74
CA ALA A 256 6.64 -3.26 -11.86
C ALA A 256 8.08 -3.62 -11.43
N LYS A 257 9.04 -3.63 -12.37
CA LYS A 257 10.46 -3.88 -12.09
C LYS A 257 11.05 -2.80 -11.18
N PHE A 258 10.71 -1.52 -11.42
CA PHE A 258 11.21 -0.39 -10.62
C PHE A 258 10.85 -0.51 -9.13
N ILE A 259 9.72 -1.15 -8.78
CA ILE A 259 9.30 -1.31 -7.38
C ILE A 259 10.37 -2.01 -6.54
N VAL A 260 10.96 -3.10 -7.07
CA VAL A 260 11.97 -3.89 -6.36
C VAL A 260 13.40 -3.36 -6.53
N ASP A 261 13.61 -2.43 -7.47
CA ASP A 261 14.91 -1.81 -7.74
C ASP A 261 15.07 -0.44 -7.03
N ARG A 262 13.98 0.13 -6.51
CA ARG A 262 14.02 1.44 -5.85
C ARG A 262 14.89 1.39 -4.59
N LYS A 263 15.75 2.38 -4.48
CA LYS A 263 16.55 2.67 -3.27
C LYS A 263 16.06 3.99 -2.70
N VAL A 264 15.94 4.10 -1.41
CA VAL A 264 15.69 5.38 -0.71
C VAL A 264 17.00 6.03 -0.34
#